data_0fb6bcfcf5f5feb27babc2a213dfb828
#
_entry.id   0fb6bcfcf5f5feb27babc2a213dfb828
#
_cell.length_a   1.000
_cell.length_b   1.000
_cell.length_c   1.000
_cell.angle_alpha   90.00
_cell.angle_beta   90.00
_cell.angle_gamma   90.00
#
_symmetry.space_group_name_H-M   'P 1'
#
loop_
_entity.id
_entity.type
_entity.pdbx_description
1 polymer ?
#
loop_
_entity_poly.entity_id
_entity_poly.type
_entity_poly.pdbx_seq_one_letter_code
_entity_poly.pdbx_strand_id
1 'polypeptide(L)'
;MRVTPRMWIGFVVFVGYCATIVLITKLVGVPYPEIGKSAEATFKGAVLPIGVGALLLVITATALGWWRPALFERRRSPRRWPIVAPVIMVVVALVNLVSTDWSQFDAAFLLSLVGLGVFVGFSEEMMSRGLVLTAFRSRLREGWAWLLSSLLFGLMHLLNVALGAPFSSTIAQVAIAFGSGTAFYVLRRVTGSLIAAMVLHGLWDVSVFAVGFAPKGTVFATLVAPVIAALSLAVVYWVIKGTNENPISHASTSAHAAA
;
A
#
# COMPACT_ATOMS: atom_id res chain seq x y z
N MET A 1 -11.95 -19.36 -6.32
CA MET A 1 -12.63 -18.11 -5.95
C MET A 1 -14.09 -18.46 -5.69
N ARG A 2 -14.68 -17.97 -4.60
CA ARG A 2 -16.11 -18.16 -4.29
C ARG A 2 -16.98 -17.14 -5.04
N VAL A 3 -16.45 -15.93 -5.21
CA VAL A 3 -17.11 -14.83 -5.92
C VAL A 3 -16.26 -14.41 -7.10
N THR A 4 -16.87 -14.25 -8.27
CA THR A 4 -16.17 -13.75 -9.46
C THR A 4 -15.81 -12.26 -9.26
N PRO A 5 -14.56 -11.84 -9.54
CA PRO A 5 -14.16 -10.45 -9.41
C PRO A 5 -15.03 -9.53 -10.30
N ARG A 6 -15.50 -8.44 -9.70
CA ARG A 6 -16.25 -7.37 -10.36
C ARG A 6 -15.72 -6.02 -9.90
N MET A 7 -15.68 -5.05 -10.79
CA MET A 7 -15.10 -3.74 -10.52
C MET A 7 -15.76 -3.02 -9.33
N TRP A 8 -17.09 -3.10 -9.20
CA TRP A 8 -17.81 -2.48 -8.09
C TRP A 8 -17.42 -3.06 -6.70
N ILE A 9 -17.04 -4.35 -6.63
CA ILE A 9 -16.57 -4.96 -5.38
C ILE A 9 -15.28 -4.25 -4.92
N GLY A 10 -14.38 -3.92 -5.86
CA GLY A 10 -13.17 -3.15 -5.53
C GLY A 10 -13.49 -1.79 -4.91
N PHE A 11 -14.46 -1.07 -5.45
CA PHE A 11 -14.90 0.21 -4.87
C PHE A 11 -15.53 0.03 -3.49
N VAL A 12 -16.38 -0.99 -3.29
CA VAL A 12 -16.96 -1.28 -1.97
C VAL A 12 -15.90 -1.62 -0.94
N VAL A 13 -14.90 -2.43 -1.31
CA VAL A 13 -13.75 -2.74 -0.44
C VAL A 13 -12.97 -1.48 -0.08
N PHE A 14 -12.66 -0.64 -1.07
CA PHE A 14 -11.94 0.61 -0.86
C PHE A 14 -12.71 1.56 0.09
N VAL A 15 -13.97 1.83 -0.22
CA VAL A 15 -14.83 2.71 0.61
C VAL A 15 -15.04 2.14 2.01
N GLY A 16 -15.29 0.83 2.12
CA GLY A 16 -15.47 0.16 3.40
C GLY A 16 -14.22 0.22 4.28
N TYR A 17 -13.03 0.01 3.69
CA TYR A 17 -11.76 0.17 4.39
C TYR A 17 -11.56 1.61 4.88
N CYS A 18 -11.69 2.60 3.99
CA CYS A 18 -11.55 4.01 4.32
C CYS A 18 -12.53 4.44 5.42
N ALA A 19 -13.80 4.05 5.30
CA ALA A 19 -14.82 4.35 6.31
C ALA A 19 -14.47 3.74 7.67
N THR A 20 -13.95 2.51 7.70
CA THR A 20 -13.51 1.84 8.93
C THR A 20 -12.38 2.61 9.60
N ILE A 21 -11.33 2.99 8.84
CA ILE A 21 -10.22 3.77 9.39
C ILE A 21 -10.71 5.08 10.00
N VAL A 22 -11.49 5.87 9.23
CA VAL A 22 -12.00 7.16 9.71
C VAL A 22 -12.89 7.00 10.94
N LEU A 23 -13.79 6.02 10.94
CA LEU A 23 -14.70 5.77 12.06
C LEU A 23 -13.91 5.44 13.34
N ILE A 24 -13.01 4.46 13.27
CA ILE A 24 -12.25 4.03 14.45
C ILE A 24 -11.33 5.14 14.94
N THR A 25 -10.63 5.85 14.04
CA THR A 25 -9.75 6.97 14.44
C THR A 25 -10.56 8.09 15.13
N LYS A 26 -11.76 8.41 14.63
CA LYS A 26 -12.62 9.42 15.28
C LYS A 26 -13.16 8.95 16.63
N LEU A 27 -13.51 7.68 16.78
CA LEU A 27 -13.95 7.11 18.07
C LEU A 27 -12.84 7.11 19.09
N VAL A 28 -11.60 6.87 18.67
CA VAL A 28 -10.42 6.90 19.56
C VAL A 28 -10.00 8.32 19.93
N GLY A 29 -10.24 9.31 19.04
CA GLY A 29 -10.04 10.72 19.33
C GLY A 29 -8.58 11.21 19.27
N VAL A 30 -7.65 10.43 18.68
CA VAL A 30 -6.24 10.86 18.48
C VAL A 30 -6.14 11.64 17.17
N PRO A 31 -5.76 12.94 17.19
CA PRO A 31 -5.55 13.71 15.96
C PRO A 31 -4.38 13.14 15.15
N TYR A 32 -4.49 13.17 13.82
CA TYR A 32 -3.43 12.68 12.93
C TYR A 32 -2.02 13.23 13.22
N PRO A 33 -1.83 14.54 13.52
CA PRO A 33 -0.51 15.10 13.84
C PRO A 33 0.13 14.59 15.13
N GLU A 34 -0.63 13.91 15.98
CA GLU A 34 -0.11 13.31 17.22
C GLU A 34 0.42 11.87 17.02
N ILE A 35 0.06 11.24 15.90
CA ILE A 35 0.54 9.89 15.55
C ILE A 35 2.05 9.94 15.37
N GLY A 36 2.76 9.01 16.01
CA GLY A 36 4.23 8.94 15.96
C GLY A 36 4.95 9.75 17.02
N LYS A 37 4.24 10.53 17.89
CA LYS A 37 4.86 11.31 18.98
C LYS A 37 4.98 10.54 20.29
N SER A 38 4.25 9.44 20.46
CA SER A 38 4.32 8.56 21.63
C SER A 38 3.82 7.16 21.29
N ALA A 39 4.15 6.19 22.13
CA ALA A 39 3.66 4.82 22.03
C ALA A 39 2.12 4.78 22.00
N GLU A 40 1.47 5.47 22.94
CA GLU A 40 0.01 5.50 23.08
C GLU A 40 -0.66 6.14 21.87
N ALA A 41 -0.18 7.30 21.39
CA ALA A 41 -0.74 7.98 20.24
C ALA A 41 -0.55 7.18 18.96
N THR A 42 0.60 6.51 18.79
CA THR A 42 0.86 5.62 17.65
C THR A 42 -0.04 4.39 17.68
N PHE A 43 -0.17 3.76 18.85
CA PHE A 43 -1.04 2.60 19.00
C PHE A 43 -2.52 2.95 18.75
N LYS A 44 -3.04 3.94 19.46
CA LYS A 44 -4.45 4.33 19.39
C LYS A 44 -4.81 4.99 18.05
N GLY A 45 -3.94 5.88 17.55
CA GLY A 45 -4.23 6.68 16.34
C GLY A 45 -3.96 5.95 15.03
N ALA A 46 -3.08 4.93 15.01
CA ALA A 46 -2.73 4.21 13.80
C ALA A 46 -2.89 2.69 13.93
N VAL A 47 -2.19 2.04 14.87
CA VAL A 47 -2.16 0.57 14.96
C VAL A 47 -3.55 -0.01 15.13
N LEU A 48 -4.36 0.55 16.03
CA LEU A 48 -5.71 0.06 16.31
C LEU A 48 -6.68 0.27 15.12
N PRO A 49 -6.83 1.47 14.54
CA PRO A 49 -7.71 1.66 13.37
C PRO A 49 -7.31 0.79 12.18
N ILE A 50 -6.01 0.74 11.87
CA ILE A 50 -5.50 -0.03 10.73
C ILE A 50 -5.61 -1.54 11.01
N GLY A 51 -5.39 -1.98 12.24
CA GLY A 51 -5.60 -3.37 12.67
C GLY A 51 -7.06 -3.83 12.50
N VAL A 52 -8.03 -2.98 12.85
CA VAL A 52 -9.46 -3.26 12.59
C VAL A 52 -9.73 -3.31 11.08
N GLY A 53 -9.15 -2.39 10.30
CA GLY A 53 -9.19 -2.43 8.83
C GLY A 53 -8.57 -3.70 8.26
N ALA A 54 -7.44 -4.15 8.80
CA ALA A 54 -6.79 -5.41 8.42
C ALA A 54 -7.71 -6.62 8.66
N LEU A 55 -8.38 -6.68 9.82
CA LEU A 55 -9.34 -7.73 10.13
C LEU A 55 -10.51 -7.73 9.14
N LEU A 56 -11.06 -6.56 8.79
CA LEU A 56 -12.10 -6.42 7.77
C LEU A 56 -11.63 -7.01 6.44
N LEU A 57 -10.39 -6.72 6.02
CA LEU A 57 -9.84 -7.22 4.75
C LEU A 57 -9.60 -8.73 4.78
N VAL A 58 -9.17 -9.30 5.92
CA VAL A 58 -9.04 -10.76 6.11
C VAL A 58 -10.40 -11.44 5.94
N ILE A 59 -11.44 -10.92 6.61
CA ILE A 59 -12.81 -11.43 6.49
C ILE A 59 -13.27 -11.33 5.04
N THR A 60 -13.09 -10.16 4.41
CA THR A 60 -13.51 -9.91 3.02
C THR A 60 -12.80 -10.84 2.04
N ALA A 61 -11.47 -10.96 2.10
CA ALA A 61 -10.69 -11.84 1.24
C ALA A 61 -11.10 -13.31 1.39
N THR A 62 -11.41 -13.73 2.62
CA THR A 62 -11.86 -15.08 2.94
C THR A 62 -13.26 -15.34 2.39
N ALA A 63 -14.20 -14.42 2.60
CA ALA A 63 -15.56 -14.53 2.09
C ALA A 63 -15.61 -14.57 0.56
N LEU A 64 -14.82 -13.72 -0.11
CA LEU A 64 -14.71 -13.70 -1.57
C LEU A 64 -13.91 -14.89 -2.14
N GLY A 65 -13.05 -15.51 -1.33
CA GLY A 65 -12.11 -16.54 -1.77
C GLY A 65 -11.00 -15.98 -2.68
N TRP A 66 -10.56 -14.74 -2.44
CA TRP A 66 -9.62 -14.03 -3.32
C TRP A 66 -8.16 -14.03 -2.83
N TRP A 67 -7.81 -14.80 -1.81
CA TRP A 67 -6.44 -14.85 -1.26
C TRP A 67 -5.37 -15.07 -2.33
N ARG A 68 -5.54 -16.09 -3.17
CA ARG A 68 -4.55 -16.43 -4.20
C ARG A 68 -4.37 -15.32 -5.24
N PRO A 69 -5.42 -14.78 -5.90
CA PRO A 69 -5.25 -13.70 -6.87
C PRO A 69 -4.86 -12.38 -6.21
N ALA A 70 -5.18 -12.15 -4.94
CA ALA A 70 -4.73 -10.98 -4.19
C ALA A 70 -3.24 -11.04 -3.86
N LEU A 71 -2.72 -12.20 -3.46
CA LEU A 71 -1.33 -12.34 -3.00
C LEU A 71 -0.33 -12.66 -4.11
N PHE A 72 -0.76 -13.35 -5.19
CA PHE A 72 0.17 -13.86 -6.18
C PHE A 72 -0.23 -13.48 -7.61
N GLU A 73 0.76 -13.11 -8.41
CA GLU A 73 0.58 -12.87 -9.83
C GLU A 73 0.50 -14.19 -10.62
N ARG A 74 -0.38 -14.24 -11.62
CA ARG A 74 -0.42 -15.36 -12.57
C ARG A 74 0.80 -15.34 -13.49
N ARG A 75 1.20 -14.14 -13.94
CA ARG A 75 2.38 -13.91 -14.78
C ARG A 75 3.18 -12.76 -14.20
N ARG A 76 4.47 -12.94 -14.03
CA ARG A 76 5.41 -11.90 -13.61
C ARG A 76 5.72 -10.96 -14.79
N SER A 77 6.23 -9.79 -14.49
CA SER A 77 6.80 -8.93 -15.52
C SER A 77 7.95 -9.65 -16.21
N PRO A 78 8.03 -9.62 -17.55
CA PRO A 78 9.17 -10.20 -18.29
C PRO A 78 10.47 -9.42 -18.01
N ARG A 79 10.37 -8.16 -17.63
CA ARG A 79 11.50 -7.30 -17.30
C ARG A 79 11.66 -7.19 -15.79
N ARG A 80 12.89 -7.44 -15.30
CA ARG A 80 13.21 -7.38 -13.86
C ARG A 80 13.87 -6.07 -13.44
N TRP A 81 14.54 -5.36 -14.36
CA TRP A 81 15.25 -4.13 -14.03
C TRP A 81 14.40 -3.00 -13.39
N PRO A 82 13.06 -2.88 -13.63
CA PRO A 82 12.26 -1.85 -12.95
C PRO A 82 12.22 -1.98 -11.43
N ILE A 83 12.71 -3.09 -10.87
CA ILE A 83 12.85 -3.27 -9.41
C ILE A 83 13.80 -2.22 -8.79
N VAL A 84 14.52 -1.44 -9.60
CA VAL A 84 15.44 -0.40 -9.12
C VAL A 84 14.74 0.60 -8.18
N ALA A 85 13.49 1.00 -8.46
CA ALA A 85 12.77 1.93 -7.60
C ALA A 85 12.44 1.34 -6.23
N PRO A 86 11.84 0.12 -6.10
CA PRO A 86 11.72 -0.56 -4.82
C PRO A 86 13.04 -0.80 -4.09
N VAL A 87 14.12 -1.10 -4.80
CA VAL A 87 15.45 -1.29 -4.18
C VAL A 87 15.96 0.01 -3.56
N ILE A 88 15.80 1.15 -4.24
CA ILE A 88 16.14 2.46 -3.67
C ILE A 88 15.29 2.74 -2.42
N MET A 89 13.99 2.38 -2.40
CA MET A 89 13.16 2.49 -1.19
C MET A 89 13.73 1.67 -0.02
N VAL A 90 14.18 0.44 -0.27
CA VAL A 90 14.84 -0.39 0.77
C VAL A 90 16.09 0.32 1.30
N VAL A 91 16.96 0.82 0.42
CA VAL A 91 18.19 1.51 0.82
C VAL A 91 17.87 2.73 1.68
N VAL A 92 16.91 3.57 1.24
CA VAL A 92 16.52 4.76 2.02
C VAL A 92 15.89 4.38 3.36
N ALA A 93 15.05 3.34 3.41
CA ALA A 93 14.50 2.85 4.67
C ALA A 93 15.61 2.39 5.64
N LEU A 94 16.60 1.66 5.14
CA LEU A 94 17.76 1.23 5.95
C LEU A 94 18.59 2.43 6.45
N VAL A 95 18.81 3.43 5.59
CA VAL A 95 19.51 4.68 6.00
C VAL A 95 18.73 5.39 7.09
N ASN A 96 17.41 5.51 6.98
CA ASN A 96 16.57 6.09 8.03
C ASN A 96 16.70 5.33 9.36
N LEU A 97 16.63 3.99 9.32
CA LEU A 97 16.75 3.16 10.53
C LEU A 97 18.13 3.33 11.21
N VAL A 98 19.21 3.42 10.44
CA VAL A 98 20.56 3.71 10.97
C VAL A 98 20.66 5.12 11.53
N SER A 99 19.96 6.08 10.90
CA SER A 99 19.91 7.50 11.30
C SER A 99 18.90 7.78 12.42
N THR A 100 18.32 6.75 13.04
CA THR A 100 17.37 6.87 14.16
C THR A 100 18.12 6.70 15.49
N ASP A 101 17.83 7.56 16.47
CA ASP A 101 18.27 7.38 17.86
C ASP A 101 17.36 6.44 18.64
N TRP A 102 17.66 5.16 18.55
CA TRP A 102 16.86 4.10 19.19
C TRP A 102 16.85 4.17 20.73
N SER A 103 17.75 4.93 21.36
CA SER A 103 17.76 5.12 22.82
C SER A 103 16.57 5.92 23.33
N GLN A 104 15.88 6.65 22.43
CA GLN A 104 14.66 7.42 22.74
C GLN A 104 13.37 6.60 22.75
N PHE A 105 13.44 5.32 22.38
CA PHE A 105 12.28 4.46 22.28
C PHE A 105 12.20 3.51 23.46
N ASP A 106 11.09 3.51 24.18
CA ASP A 106 10.75 2.46 25.12
C ASP A 106 10.17 1.21 24.40
N ALA A 107 10.02 0.13 25.15
CA ALA A 107 9.50 -1.13 24.60
C ALA A 107 8.06 -1.00 24.05
N ALA A 108 7.22 -0.17 24.66
CA ALA A 108 5.83 0.05 24.21
C ALA A 108 5.81 0.79 22.88
N PHE A 109 6.70 1.77 22.68
CA PHE A 109 6.81 2.49 21.43
C PHE A 109 7.37 1.58 20.30
N LEU A 110 8.40 0.77 20.58
CA LEU A 110 8.92 -0.21 19.63
C LEU A 110 7.84 -1.19 19.18
N LEU A 111 7.04 -1.73 20.11
CA LEU A 111 5.92 -2.61 19.80
C LEU A 111 4.86 -1.90 18.95
N SER A 112 4.57 -0.64 19.24
CA SER A 112 3.63 0.16 18.45
C SER A 112 4.15 0.41 17.03
N LEU A 113 5.45 0.69 16.84
CA LEU A 113 6.07 0.82 15.51
C LEU A 113 6.05 -0.49 14.73
N VAL A 114 6.37 -1.61 15.35
CA VAL A 114 6.28 -2.94 14.71
C VAL A 114 4.84 -3.23 14.32
N GLY A 115 3.89 -2.99 15.22
CA GLY A 115 2.46 -3.13 14.92
C GLY A 115 2.02 -2.25 13.75
N LEU A 116 2.47 -0.99 13.72
CA LEU A 116 2.23 -0.07 12.61
C LEU A 116 2.74 -0.67 11.29
N GLY A 117 4.00 -1.06 11.22
CA GLY A 117 4.60 -1.63 10.01
C GLY A 117 3.87 -2.88 9.52
N VAL A 118 3.52 -3.79 10.44
CA VAL A 118 2.80 -5.03 10.08
C VAL A 118 1.41 -4.72 9.55
N PHE A 119 0.63 -3.89 10.25
CA PHE A 119 -0.75 -3.63 9.86
C PHE A 119 -0.87 -2.71 8.65
N VAL A 120 -0.05 -1.65 8.54
CA VAL A 120 -0.04 -0.79 7.34
C VAL A 120 0.41 -1.60 6.12
N GLY A 121 1.56 -2.25 6.20
CA GLY A 121 2.10 -3.04 5.09
C GLY A 121 1.11 -4.11 4.62
N PHE A 122 0.45 -4.83 5.54
CA PHE A 122 -0.56 -5.81 5.18
C PHE A 122 -1.82 -5.16 4.62
N SER A 123 -2.46 -4.25 5.37
CA SER A 123 -3.82 -3.83 5.04
C SER A 123 -3.88 -2.91 3.83
N GLU A 124 -2.97 -1.95 3.71
CA GLU A 124 -2.99 -1.02 2.59
C GLU A 124 -2.60 -1.69 1.27
N GLU A 125 -1.63 -2.62 1.30
CA GLU A 125 -1.30 -3.41 0.13
C GLU A 125 -2.40 -4.43 -0.21
N MET A 126 -2.96 -5.11 0.80
CA MET A 126 -4.06 -6.06 0.60
C MET A 126 -5.31 -5.36 0.04
N MET A 127 -5.64 -4.17 0.54
CA MET A 127 -6.74 -3.38 0.04
C MET A 127 -6.48 -2.96 -1.41
N SER A 128 -5.35 -2.26 -1.69
CA SER A 128 -5.13 -1.57 -2.96
C SER A 128 -4.60 -2.51 -4.06
N ARG A 129 -3.49 -3.21 -3.82
CA ARG A 129 -2.85 -4.10 -4.82
C ARG A 129 -3.38 -5.53 -4.72
N GLY A 130 -3.97 -5.91 -3.59
CA GLY A 130 -4.66 -7.20 -3.43
C GLY A 130 -6.04 -7.19 -4.05
N LEU A 131 -7.02 -6.64 -3.33
CA LEU A 131 -8.44 -6.78 -3.66
C LEU A 131 -8.91 -5.80 -4.74
N VAL A 132 -8.57 -4.50 -4.63
CA VAL A 132 -8.97 -3.48 -5.60
C VAL A 132 -8.38 -3.77 -6.98
N LEU A 133 -7.08 -4.03 -7.06
CA LEU A 133 -6.41 -4.37 -8.34
C LEU A 133 -7.01 -5.64 -8.96
N THR A 134 -7.27 -6.68 -8.14
CA THR A 134 -7.93 -7.92 -8.61
C THR A 134 -9.32 -7.64 -9.18
N ALA A 135 -10.10 -6.79 -8.52
CA ALA A 135 -11.42 -6.39 -8.98
C ALA A 135 -11.35 -5.60 -10.30
N PHE A 136 -10.42 -4.65 -10.43
CA PHE A 136 -10.29 -3.82 -11.62
C PHE A 136 -9.79 -4.60 -12.84
N ARG A 137 -8.90 -5.55 -12.65
CA ARG A 137 -8.45 -6.48 -13.70
C ARG A 137 -9.57 -7.30 -14.33
N SER A 138 -10.73 -7.39 -13.68
CA SER A 138 -11.91 -8.08 -14.27
C SER A 138 -12.52 -7.36 -15.47
N ARG A 139 -12.25 -6.07 -15.64
CA ARG A 139 -12.83 -5.22 -16.69
C ARG A 139 -11.83 -4.31 -17.40
N LEU A 140 -10.69 -4.05 -16.78
CA LEU A 140 -9.71 -3.07 -17.28
C LEU A 140 -8.44 -3.75 -17.76
N ARG A 141 -7.80 -3.15 -18.76
CA ARG A 141 -6.44 -3.48 -19.16
C ARG A 141 -5.48 -3.13 -18.02
N GLU A 142 -4.36 -3.84 -17.94
CA GLU A 142 -3.41 -3.73 -16.82
C GLU A 142 -2.98 -2.29 -16.50
N GLY A 143 -2.74 -1.46 -17.53
CA GLY A 143 -2.36 -0.05 -17.33
C GLY A 143 -3.44 0.77 -16.60
N TRP A 144 -4.71 0.58 -16.93
CA TRP A 144 -5.82 1.25 -16.23
C TRP A 144 -6.05 0.67 -14.84
N ALA A 145 -5.92 -0.64 -14.68
CA ALA A 145 -6.04 -1.28 -13.38
C ALA A 145 -4.96 -0.79 -12.41
N TRP A 146 -3.69 -0.70 -12.87
CA TRP A 146 -2.59 -0.09 -12.12
C TRP A 146 -2.89 1.38 -11.79
N LEU A 147 -3.21 2.19 -12.80
CA LEU A 147 -3.40 3.63 -12.63
C LEU A 147 -4.48 3.92 -11.59
N LEU A 148 -5.67 3.31 -11.75
CA LEU A 148 -6.79 3.58 -10.84
C LEU A 148 -6.55 3.03 -9.44
N SER A 149 -5.95 1.85 -9.28
CA SER A 149 -5.66 1.32 -7.94
C SER A 149 -4.59 2.15 -7.20
N SER A 150 -3.57 2.63 -7.92
CA SER A 150 -2.54 3.49 -7.35
C SER A 150 -3.06 4.90 -7.07
N LEU A 151 -3.94 5.44 -7.93
CA LEU A 151 -4.59 6.73 -7.73
C LEU A 151 -5.50 6.69 -6.50
N LEU A 152 -6.35 5.68 -6.36
CA LEU A 152 -7.18 5.51 -5.17
C LEU A 152 -6.34 5.40 -3.90
N PHE A 153 -5.22 4.66 -3.96
CA PHE A 153 -4.27 4.58 -2.86
C PHE A 153 -3.69 5.95 -2.48
N GLY A 154 -3.28 6.76 -3.43
CA GLY A 154 -2.85 8.13 -3.16
C GLY A 154 -3.99 8.97 -2.56
N LEU A 155 -5.17 8.94 -3.19
CA LEU A 155 -6.31 9.76 -2.79
C LEU A 155 -6.87 9.40 -1.40
N MET A 156 -6.74 8.16 -0.92
CA MET A 156 -7.19 7.81 0.43
C MET A 156 -6.48 8.63 1.51
N HIS A 157 -5.26 9.12 1.27
CA HIS A 157 -4.53 9.97 2.21
C HIS A 157 -5.18 11.33 2.43
N LEU A 158 -6.11 11.78 1.53
CA LEU A 158 -6.92 12.97 1.78
C LEU A 158 -7.79 12.84 3.05
N LEU A 159 -8.09 11.62 3.48
CA LEU A 159 -8.81 11.38 4.73
C LEU A 159 -8.04 11.90 5.95
N ASN A 160 -6.71 12.02 5.86
CA ASN A 160 -5.89 12.58 6.93
C ASN A 160 -6.25 14.04 7.23
N VAL A 161 -6.73 14.80 6.23
CA VAL A 161 -7.26 16.17 6.45
C VAL A 161 -8.48 16.13 7.37
N ALA A 162 -9.40 15.17 7.15
CA ALA A 162 -10.58 14.99 8.01
C ALA A 162 -10.22 14.50 9.42
N LEU A 163 -8.98 14.03 9.61
CA LEU A 163 -8.40 13.59 10.88
C LEU A 163 -7.45 14.64 11.50
N GLY A 164 -7.38 15.85 10.93
CA GLY A 164 -6.64 16.97 11.48
C GLY A 164 -5.27 17.25 10.85
N ALA A 165 -4.88 16.55 9.79
CA ALA A 165 -3.64 16.86 9.06
C ALA A 165 -3.75 18.19 8.28
N PRO A 166 -2.65 18.97 8.13
CA PRO A 166 -2.64 20.14 7.28
C PRO A 166 -2.88 19.77 5.80
N PHE A 167 -3.72 20.56 5.11
CA PHE A 167 -4.08 20.29 3.71
C PHE A 167 -2.86 20.30 2.77
N SER A 168 -1.96 21.27 2.93
CA SER A 168 -0.77 21.41 2.06
C SER A 168 0.16 20.20 2.13
N SER A 169 0.48 19.70 3.32
CA SER A 169 1.32 18.50 3.49
C SER A 169 0.60 17.25 3.01
N THR A 170 -0.73 17.19 3.17
CA THR A 170 -1.52 16.04 2.70
C THR A 170 -1.55 15.96 1.18
N ILE A 171 -1.63 17.07 0.45
CA ILE A 171 -1.55 17.04 -1.02
C ILE A 171 -0.19 16.51 -1.50
N ALA A 172 0.91 16.94 -0.85
CA ALA A 172 2.22 16.37 -1.14
C ALA A 172 2.27 14.87 -0.84
N GLN A 173 1.69 14.44 0.29
CA GLN A 173 1.57 13.03 0.65
C GLN A 173 0.79 12.23 -0.39
N VAL A 174 -0.33 12.75 -0.92
CA VAL A 174 -1.11 12.09 -2.00
C VAL A 174 -0.23 11.82 -3.23
N ALA A 175 0.55 12.81 -3.67
CA ALA A 175 1.42 12.65 -4.83
C ALA A 175 2.54 11.63 -4.58
N ILE A 176 3.18 11.69 -3.40
CA ILE A 176 4.21 10.74 -3.00
C ILE A 176 3.61 9.33 -2.87
N ALA A 177 2.45 9.19 -2.24
CA ALA A 177 1.77 7.92 -2.05
C ALA A 177 1.35 7.29 -3.38
N PHE A 178 0.88 8.07 -4.36
CA PHE A 178 0.63 7.57 -5.71
C PHE A 178 1.89 6.97 -6.36
N GLY A 179 3.03 7.67 -6.25
CA GLY A 179 4.31 7.20 -6.78
C GLY A 179 4.88 6.01 -6.01
N SER A 180 4.88 6.03 -4.67
CA SER A 180 5.30 4.91 -3.83
C SER A 180 4.40 3.69 -4.05
N GLY A 181 3.11 3.93 -4.20
CA GLY A 181 2.15 2.92 -4.58
C GLY A 181 2.46 2.26 -5.92
N THR A 182 3.03 3.01 -6.84
CA THR A 182 3.54 2.47 -8.10
C THR A 182 4.80 1.63 -7.87
N ALA A 183 5.70 2.01 -6.94
CA ALA A 183 6.86 1.17 -6.58
C ALA A 183 6.42 -0.19 -6.02
N PHE A 184 5.42 -0.22 -5.14
CA PHE A 184 4.86 -1.47 -4.59
C PHE A 184 4.20 -2.32 -5.67
N TYR A 185 3.47 -1.71 -6.62
CA TYR A 185 2.95 -2.41 -7.78
C TYR A 185 4.08 -3.02 -8.63
N VAL A 186 5.15 -2.27 -8.92
CA VAL A 186 6.33 -2.75 -9.65
C VAL A 186 6.95 -3.95 -8.92
N LEU A 187 7.15 -3.85 -7.60
CA LEU A 187 7.71 -4.93 -6.79
C LEU A 187 6.85 -6.19 -6.86
N ARG A 188 5.52 -6.06 -6.71
CA ARG A 188 4.57 -7.16 -6.87
C ARG A 188 4.70 -7.82 -8.25
N ARG A 189 4.73 -7.03 -9.33
CA ARG A 189 4.79 -7.53 -10.72
C ARG A 189 6.10 -8.24 -11.04
N VAL A 190 7.22 -7.74 -10.50
CA VAL A 190 8.55 -8.32 -10.74
C VAL A 190 8.78 -9.57 -9.91
N THR A 191 8.40 -9.55 -8.63
CA THR A 191 8.58 -10.71 -7.72
C THR A 191 7.50 -11.78 -7.90
N GLY A 192 6.31 -11.38 -8.37
CA GLY A 192 5.13 -12.24 -8.46
C GLY A 192 4.38 -12.39 -7.14
N SER A 193 4.75 -11.64 -6.10
CA SER A 193 4.17 -11.73 -4.76
C SER A 193 3.85 -10.37 -4.17
N LEU A 194 2.66 -10.22 -3.61
CA LEU A 194 2.27 -9.02 -2.87
C LEU A 194 2.98 -8.95 -1.50
N ILE A 195 3.41 -10.10 -0.96
CA ILE A 195 4.09 -10.17 0.35
C ILE A 195 5.36 -9.31 0.34
N ALA A 196 6.12 -9.31 -0.77
CA ALA A 196 7.30 -8.46 -0.90
C ALA A 196 6.96 -6.97 -0.80
N ALA A 197 5.83 -6.54 -1.40
CA ALA A 197 5.36 -5.17 -1.30
C ALA A 197 4.86 -4.83 0.11
N MET A 198 4.15 -5.75 0.78
CA MET A 198 3.72 -5.59 2.17
C MET A 198 4.91 -5.38 3.12
N VAL A 199 5.96 -6.20 2.97
CA VAL A 199 7.17 -6.08 3.79
C VAL A 199 7.88 -4.76 3.53
N LEU A 200 8.04 -4.36 2.27
CA LEU A 200 8.69 -3.09 1.93
C LEU A 200 7.87 -1.89 2.43
N HIS A 201 6.55 -1.92 2.31
CA HIS A 201 5.68 -0.84 2.79
C HIS A 201 5.78 -0.69 4.31
N GLY A 202 5.64 -1.77 5.06
CA GLY A 202 5.80 -1.74 6.51
C GLY A 202 7.19 -1.27 6.95
N LEU A 203 8.25 -1.73 6.29
CA LEU A 203 9.63 -1.28 6.54
C LEU A 203 9.79 0.22 6.27
N TRP A 204 9.22 0.71 5.17
CA TRP A 204 9.24 2.13 4.81
C TRP A 204 8.59 2.97 5.91
N ASP A 205 7.37 2.64 6.32
CA ASP A 205 6.65 3.40 7.33
C ASP A 205 7.34 3.37 8.70
N VAL A 206 7.76 2.20 9.16
CA VAL A 206 8.55 2.10 10.40
C VAL A 206 9.78 3.01 10.32
N SER A 207 10.50 3.02 9.20
CA SER A 207 11.70 3.83 9.03
C SER A 207 11.41 5.33 9.06
N VAL A 208 10.32 5.75 8.40
CA VAL A 208 9.92 7.17 8.35
C VAL A 208 9.42 7.66 9.70
N PHE A 209 8.58 6.88 10.39
CA PHE A 209 8.09 7.22 11.71
C PHE A 209 9.22 7.24 12.75
N ALA A 210 10.11 6.25 12.73
CA ALA A 210 11.22 6.18 13.67
C ALA A 210 12.18 7.35 13.53
N VAL A 211 12.64 7.64 12.30
CA VAL A 211 13.55 8.77 12.07
C VAL A 211 12.85 10.12 12.24
N GLY A 212 11.55 10.20 11.99
CA GLY A 212 10.75 11.40 12.23
C GLY A 212 10.61 11.74 13.71
N PHE A 213 10.56 10.73 14.58
CA PHE A 213 10.50 10.91 16.03
C PHE A 213 11.87 11.25 16.64
N ALA A 214 12.90 10.51 16.29
CA ALA A 214 14.25 10.65 16.90
C ALA A 214 15.37 10.63 15.86
N PRO A 215 15.57 11.71 15.10
CA PRO A 215 16.62 11.76 14.07
C PRO A 215 18.01 11.96 14.70
N LYS A 216 19.03 11.21 14.22
CA LYS A 216 20.47 11.44 14.50
C LYS A 216 21.14 12.35 13.48
N GLY A 217 20.40 13.10 12.68
CA GLY A 217 20.97 13.96 11.65
C GLY A 217 19.94 14.33 10.59
N THR A 218 20.38 14.52 9.35
CA THR A 218 19.50 14.90 8.25
C THR A 218 18.55 13.75 7.86
N VAL A 219 17.26 14.03 7.80
CA VAL A 219 16.23 13.05 7.35
C VAL A 219 16.20 13.03 5.82
N PHE A 220 16.84 12.03 5.23
CA PHE A 220 16.92 11.90 3.76
C PHE A 220 15.60 11.48 3.10
N ALA A 221 14.70 10.81 3.82
CA ALA A 221 13.44 10.30 3.25
C ALA A 221 12.60 11.40 2.60
N THR A 222 12.51 12.58 3.23
CA THR A 222 11.73 13.72 2.73
C THR A 222 12.26 14.24 1.38
N LEU A 223 13.56 14.17 1.17
CA LEU A 223 14.20 14.62 -0.07
C LEU A 223 14.14 13.55 -1.17
N VAL A 224 14.20 12.28 -0.81
CA VAL A 224 14.31 11.17 -1.77
C VAL A 224 12.96 10.57 -2.15
N ALA A 225 11.94 10.69 -1.29
CA ALA A 225 10.61 10.15 -1.58
C ALA A 225 10.00 10.66 -2.91
N PRO A 226 10.07 11.96 -3.27
CA PRO A 226 9.60 12.45 -4.57
C PRO A 226 10.39 11.85 -5.75
N VAL A 227 11.69 11.63 -5.57
CA VAL A 227 12.54 11.02 -6.61
C VAL A 227 12.16 9.56 -6.83
N ILE A 228 11.92 8.80 -5.76
CA ILE A 228 11.44 7.42 -5.84
C ILE A 228 10.07 7.37 -6.53
N ALA A 229 9.17 8.29 -6.18
CA ALA A 229 7.86 8.40 -6.80
C ALA A 229 7.97 8.64 -8.31
N ALA A 230 8.75 9.62 -8.73
CA ALA A 230 8.99 9.94 -10.14
C ALA A 230 9.63 8.77 -10.89
N LEU A 231 10.66 8.14 -10.32
CA LEU A 231 11.32 6.98 -10.90
C LEU A 231 10.35 5.81 -11.06
N SER A 232 9.50 5.55 -10.08
CA SER A 232 8.50 4.48 -10.14
C SER A 232 7.52 4.68 -11.29
N LEU A 233 7.06 5.92 -11.49
CA LEU A 233 6.20 6.28 -12.60
C LEU A 233 6.92 6.16 -13.96
N ALA A 234 8.20 6.49 -14.02
CA ALA A 234 8.99 6.35 -15.24
C ALA A 234 9.21 4.88 -15.65
N VAL A 235 9.41 3.98 -14.66
CA VAL A 235 9.73 2.58 -14.96
C VAL A 235 8.50 1.67 -15.10
N VAL A 236 7.32 2.07 -14.60
CA VAL A 236 6.11 1.23 -14.61
C VAL A 236 5.64 0.85 -16.01
N TYR A 237 5.86 1.72 -16.99
CA TYR A 237 5.56 1.41 -18.39
C TYR A 237 6.22 0.10 -18.84
N TRP A 238 7.48 -0.12 -18.45
CA TRP A 238 8.23 -1.33 -18.80
C TRP A 238 7.74 -2.59 -18.12
N VAL A 239 7.09 -2.44 -16.96
CA VAL A 239 6.44 -3.53 -16.24
C VAL A 239 5.12 -3.93 -16.90
N ILE A 240 4.37 -2.94 -17.39
CA ILE A 240 3.04 -3.13 -18.01
C ILE A 240 3.19 -3.60 -19.46
N LYS A 241 4.21 -3.12 -20.18
CA LYS A 241 4.43 -3.47 -21.59
C LYS A 241 4.64 -4.97 -21.78
N GLY A 242 3.76 -5.60 -22.54
CA GLY A 242 3.79 -7.05 -22.83
C GLY A 242 3.01 -7.91 -21.81
N THR A 243 2.32 -7.28 -20.85
CA THR A 243 1.50 -7.99 -19.85
C THR A 243 -0.02 -7.82 -20.07
N ASN A 244 -0.42 -7.27 -21.22
CA ASN A 244 -1.83 -7.12 -21.56
C ASN A 244 -2.50 -8.50 -21.71
N GLU A 245 -2.96 -9.04 -20.59
CA GLU A 245 -3.98 -10.09 -20.60
C GLU A 245 -5.29 -9.39 -21.01
N ASN A 246 -5.77 -9.65 -22.24
CA ASN A 246 -7.10 -9.21 -22.62
C ASN A 246 -8.12 -9.94 -21.72
N PRO A 247 -8.91 -9.26 -20.89
CA PRO A 247 -9.95 -9.91 -20.09
C PRO A 247 -11.00 -10.63 -20.95
N ILE A 248 -11.09 -10.25 -22.24
CA ILE A 248 -12.09 -10.72 -23.21
C ILE A 248 -11.70 -12.06 -23.86
N SER A 249 -10.41 -12.45 -23.87
CA SER A 249 -9.96 -13.68 -24.55
C SER A 249 -10.30 -14.99 -23.81
N HIS A 250 -10.71 -14.92 -22.53
CA HIS A 250 -11.06 -16.12 -21.78
C HIS A 250 -12.50 -16.60 -21.95
N ALA A 251 -13.38 -15.78 -22.54
CA ALA A 251 -14.76 -16.18 -22.81
C ALA A 251 -14.91 -16.99 -24.11
N SER A 252 -13.97 -16.84 -25.07
CA SER A 252 -14.06 -17.52 -26.37
C SER A 252 -13.40 -18.91 -26.41
N THR A 253 -12.43 -19.18 -25.52
CA THR A 253 -11.70 -20.48 -25.53
C THR A 253 -12.48 -21.60 -24.83
N SER A 254 -13.39 -21.26 -23.92
CA SER A 254 -14.26 -22.24 -23.26
C SER A 254 -15.49 -22.63 -24.09
N ALA A 255 -15.86 -21.81 -25.08
CA ALA A 255 -17.01 -22.13 -25.97
C ALA A 255 -16.60 -23.06 -27.13
N HIS A 256 -15.32 -23.14 -27.49
CA HIS A 256 -14.82 -24.03 -28.54
C HIS A 256 -14.30 -25.41 -28.03
N ALA A 257 -14.20 -25.59 -26.71
CA ALA A 257 -13.85 -26.86 -26.11
C ALA A 257 -15.08 -27.70 -25.68
N ALA A 258 -16.30 -27.20 -25.92
CA ALA A 258 -17.57 -27.84 -25.57
C ALA A 258 -18.48 -28.08 -26.79
N ALA A 259 -17.96 -27.97 -28.03
CA ALA A 259 -18.57 -28.39 -29.30
C ALA A 259 -17.70 -29.51 -29.96
#